data_ef619de4c6ab41e75349401b4a6be433
#
_entry.id   ef619de4c6ab41e75349401b4a6be433
#
_cell.length_a   1.000
_cell.length_b   1.000
_cell.length_c   1.000
_cell.angle_alpha   90.00
_cell.angle_beta   90.00
_cell.angle_gamma   90.00
#
_symmetry.space_group_name_H-M   'P 1'
#
loop_
_entity.id
_entity.type
_entity.pdbx_description
1 polymer ?
#
loop_
_entity_poly.entity_id
_entity_poly.type
_entity_poly.pdbx_seq_one_letter_code
_entity_poly.pdbx_strand_id
1 'polypeptide(L)'
;MNSISNWVYQQLKTIKPEKFEYSDKGNAAIFAKVFGSICRFNVTAKEWFVYTKGSWKLDQGGMITSRYGKFLADALMKYGLELKDEQSKKAFLNHCVRLGQLRYRDTMIKDARECFFFSEDDLDKDQYILNCKNGVLNLKTFEFLSHSPSFMCSKQANVKYDSNASAEVWEKYINEVMDGNKAKIDFLQKILGLSLTGDTREETCYLLYGSTTRNGKSTFVETFAYMLGNTEGYALNMKPESLAMKNNMDSRQASEDIARLKGCRFLNAAEPPKRMVFDAALLKTLLGRDSITARRLYQSDFQFVPVFKLFINTNYLPLIQDSTLFSSGRLTVISFDHHFSIQEQDKGLKDRLKQPENLSGLLNWCIEGLKKYYKEGAIAPPEVREATDQYQEDSDKIGNFIRECLIALPGKNVSAKDAYLEYSKWCSDNGFGTENKTNFFSELKGKGILAPSGTISGRTVRNVIKGYAIAADEKFIPVNEPDPFT
;
A
#
# COMPACT_ATOMS: atom_id res chain seq x y z
N MET A 1 32.83 -28.60 3.14
CA MET A 1 31.52 -29.08 3.67
C MET A 1 30.62 -27.88 3.85
N ASN A 2 29.39 -27.92 3.34
CA ASN A 2 28.44 -26.83 3.47
C ASN A 2 28.19 -26.54 4.96
N SER A 3 28.09 -25.26 5.33
CA SER A 3 27.80 -24.82 6.70
C SER A 3 26.56 -25.51 7.31
N ILE A 4 25.55 -25.78 6.49
CA ILE A 4 24.29 -26.46 6.88
C ILE A 4 24.54 -27.93 7.28
N SER A 5 25.31 -28.69 6.51
CA SER A 5 25.59 -30.12 6.84
C SER A 5 26.28 -30.24 8.20
N ASN A 6 27.20 -29.33 8.50
CA ASN A 6 27.86 -29.29 9.81
C ASN A 6 26.92 -28.89 10.93
N TRP A 7 26.06 -27.92 10.69
CA TRP A 7 25.03 -27.51 11.64
C TRP A 7 24.07 -28.66 11.97
N VAL A 8 23.54 -29.37 10.95
CA VAL A 8 22.68 -30.55 11.15
C VAL A 8 23.38 -31.59 12.01
N TYR A 9 24.63 -31.89 11.71
CA TYR A 9 25.39 -32.86 12.48
C TYR A 9 25.57 -32.46 13.97
N GLN A 10 25.77 -31.16 14.26
CA GLN A 10 25.85 -30.70 15.64
C GLN A 10 24.48 -30.80 16.37
N GLN A 11 23.36 -30.56 15.66
CA GLN A 11 22.03 -30.76 16.24
C GLN A 11 21.82 -32.24 16.64
N LEU A 12 22.27 -33.21 15.85
CA LEU A 12 22.14 -34.64 16.13
C LEU A 12 22.84 -35.05 17.43
N LYS A 13 23.97 -34.43 17.78
CA LYS A 13 24.66 -34.72 19.03
C LYS A 13 23.81 -34.36 20.28
N THR A 14 22.97 -33.35 20.16
CA THR A 14 22.03 -32.94 21.23
C THR A 14 20.77 -33.81 21.23
N ILE A 15 20.26 -34.15 20.05
CA ILE A 15 18.99 -34.86 19.84
C ILE A 15 19.14 -36.35 20.20
N LYS A 16 20.31 -36.96 20.00
CA LYS A 16 20.62 -38.39 20.21
C LYS A 16 19.65 -39.29 19.42
N PRO A 17 19.77 -39.28 18.08
CA PRO A 17 18.82 -39.95 17.17
C PRO A 17 18.71 -41.46 17.38
N GLU A 18 19.73 -42.13 17.95
CA GLU A 18 19.70 -43.56 18.29
C GLU A 18 18.66 -43.94 19.34
N LYS A 19 18.09 -42.95 20.04
CA LYS A 19 17.00 -43.11 21.02
C LYS A 19 15.61 -43.08 20.43
N PHE A 20 15.49 -42.74 19.13
CA PHE A 20 14.23 -42.72 18.43
C PHE A 20 13.93 -44.09 17.81
N GLU A 21 12.64 -44.34 17.55
CA GLU A 21 12.17 -45.49 16.84
C GLU A 21 12.74 -45.54 15.40
N TYR A 22 13.22 -46.69 14.94
CA TYR A 22 13.75 -46.86 13.58
C TYR A 22 12.59 -47.07 12.58
N SER A 23 11.69 -46.08 12.52
CA SER A 23 10.49 -46.06 11.69
C SER A 23 10.34 -44.71 10.95
N ASP A 24 9.38 -44.62 10.04
CA ASP A 24 9.06 -43.37 9.37
C ASP A 24 8.68 -42.28 10.37
N LYS A 25 7.89 -42.62 11.42
CA LYS A 25 7.51 -41.74 12.52
C LYS A 25 8.74 -41.24 13.31
N GLY A 26 9.67 -42.10 13.64
CA GLY A 26 10.90 -41.69 14.34
C GLY A 26 11.77 -40.78 13.49
N ASN A 27 11.87 -41.06 12.18
CA ASN A 27 12.57 -40.19 11.23
C ASN A 27 11.91 -38.80 11.11
N ALA A 28 10.58 -38.76 11.01
CA ALA A 28 9.82 -37.51 10.98
C ALA A 28 10.05 -36.67 12.25
N ALA A 29 10.05 -37.31 13.43
CA ALA A 29 10.34 -36.65 14.69
C ALA A 29 11.77 -36.08 14.76
N ILE A 30 12.77 -36.83 14.25
CA ILE A 30 14.15 -36.31 14.14
C ILE A 30 14.21 -35.12 13.19
N PHE A 31 13.60 -35.22 11.99
CA PHE A 31 13.53 -34.15 11.03
C PHE A 31 12.89 -32.88 11.64
N ALA A 32 11.77 -33.04 12.35
CA ALA A 32 11.08 -31.96 13.03
C ALA A 32 11.96 -31.29 14.11
N LYS A 33 12.69 -32.06 14.90
CA LYS A 33 13.60 -31.53 15.94
C LYS A 33 14.77 -30.76 15.34
N VAL A 34 15.32 -31.22 14.20
CA VAL A 34 16.44 -30.54 13.54
C VAL A 34 15.99 -29.25 12.83
N PHE A 35 14.89 -29.30 12.07
CA PHE A 35 14.50 -28.20 11.18
C PHE A 35 13.30 -27.41 11.66
N GLY A 36 12.75 -27.70 12.84
CA GLY A 36 11.55 -27.06 13.35
C GLY A 36 11.62 -25.55 13.55
N SER A 37 12.83 -24.99 13.69
CA SER A 37 13.04 -23.55 13.78
C SER A 37 13.07 -22.85 12.42
N ILE A 38 13.36 -23.58 11.32
CA ILE A 38 13.60 -22.98 10.00
C ILE A 38 12.70 -23.51 8.89
N CYS A 39 11.80 -24.44 9.19
CA CYS A 39 10.78 -24.92 8.27
C CYS A 39 9.38 -24.71 8.84
N ARG A 40 8.41 -24.49 7.95
CA ARG A 40 6.97 -24.43 8.23
C ARG A 40 6.21 -25.06 7.06
N PHE A 41 5.05 -25.63 7.34
CA PHE A 41 4.18 -26.21 6.32
C PHE A 41 2.80 -25.56 6.36
N ASN A 42 2.41 -24.90 5.28
CA ASN A 42 1.08 -24.33 5.11
C ASN A 42 0.13 -25.42 4.61
N VAL A 43 -0.83 -25.82 5.43
CA VAL A 43 -1.78 -26.89 5.12
C VAL A 43 -2.74 -26.49 4.02
N THR A 44 -3.18 -25.24 4.00
CA THR A 44 -4.14 -24.72 3.02
C THR A 44 -3.52 -24.68 1.62
N ALA A 45 -2.33 -24.11 1.49
CA ALA A 45 -1.60 -24.03 0.23
C ALA A 45 -0.90 -25.37 -0.11
N LYS A 46 -0.74 -26.29 0.86
CA LYS A 46 0.04 -27.53 0.75
C LYS A 46 1.50 -27.31 0.37
N GLU A 47 2.07 -26.20 0.84
CA GLU A 47 3.41 -25.73 0.48
C GLU A 47 4.32 -25.60 1.71
N TRP A 48 5.62 -25.86 1.49
CA TRP A 48 6.65 -25.61 2.48
C TRP A 48 7.12 -24.16 2.46
N PHE A 49 7.45 -23.65 3.62
CA PHE A 49 8.15 -22.39 3.81
C PHE A 49 9.44 -22.66 4.56
N VAL A 50 10.49 -21.95 4.17
CA VAL A 50 11.81 -22.05 4.79
C VAL A 50 12.30 -20.67 5.22
N TYR A 51 12.91 -20.61 6.39
CA TYR A 51 13.53 -19.40 6.89
C TYR A 51 14.93 -19.25 6.31
N THR A 52 15.14 -18.19 5.55
CA THR A 52 16.41 -17.91 4.89
C THR A 52 16.66 -16.41 4.79
N LYS A 53 17.90 -15.96 5.01
CA LYS A 53 18.31 -14.55 4.91
C LYS A 53 17.41 -13.61 5.72
N GLY A 54 16.93 -14.04 6.88
CA GLY A 54 16.13 -13.22 7.78
C GLY A 54 14.63 -13.18 7.49
N SER A 55 14.11 -14.02 6.56
CA SER A 55 12.68 -14.06 6.25
C SER A 55 12.19 -15.46 5.89
N TRP A 56 10.89 -15.69 6.06
CA TRP A 56 10.20 -16.90 5.62
C TRP A 56 9.89 -16.79 4.13
N LYS A 57 10.33 -17.78 3.35
CA LYS A 57 10.12 -17.83 1.90
C LYS A 57 9.42 -19.12 1.51
N LEU A 58 8.56 -19.02 0.50
CA LEU A 58 7.93 -20.18 -0.12
C LEU A 58 9.00 -21.08 -0.72
N ASP A 59 9.00 -22.37 -0.34
CA ASP A 59 9.86 -23.38 -0.92
C ASP A 59 9.15 -24.03 -2.11
N GLN A 60 9.31 -23.43 -3.28
CA GLN A 60 8.65 -23.87 -4.49
C GLN A 60 8.92 -25.33 -4.79
N GLY A 61 7.86 -26.15 -4.82
CA GLY A 61 7.94 -27.59 -5.04
C GLY A 61 8.69 -28.36 -3.94
N GLY A 62 8.93 -27.78 -2.77
CA GLY A 62 9.61 -28.42 -1.64
C GLY A 62 11.09 -28.75 -1.89
N MET A 63 11.74 -28.05 -2.80
CA MET A 63 13.11 -28.36 -3.25
C MET A 63 14.16 -28.15 -2.15
N ILE A 64 14.01 -27.10 -1.34
CA ILE A 64 14.94 -26.82 -0.23
C ILE A 64 14.71 -27.84 0.89
N THR A 65 13.45 -28.11 1.22
CA THR A 65 13.07 -29.10 2.24
C THR A 65 13.55 -30.51 1.84
N SER A 66 13.41 -30.88 0.57
CA SER A 66 13.97 -32.15 0.05
C SER A 66 15.50 -32.21 0.19
N ARG A 67 16.22 -31.09 -0.05
CA ARG A 67 17.66 -31.00 0.19
C ARG A 67 18.00 -31.15 1.67
N TYR A 68 17.19 -30.61 2.56
CA TYR A 68 17.36 -30.79 4.02
C TYR A 68 17.21 -32.26 4.41
N GLY A 69 16.28 -32.99 3.79
CA GLY A 69 16.16 -34.42 3.96
C GLY A 69 17.44 -35.20 3.58
N LYS A 70 18.13 -34.78 2.50
CA LYS A 70 19.45 -35.36 2.11
C LYS A 70 20.51 -35.03 3.16
N PHE A 71 20.61 -33.78 3.60
CA PHE A 71 21.60 -33.39 4.62
C PHE A 71 21.37 -34.12 5.94
N LEU A 72 20.12 -34.38 6.32
CA LEU A 72 19.80 -35.18 7.49
C LEU A 72 20.27 -36.64 7.32
N ALA A 73 19.96 -37.28 6.18
CA ALA A 73 20.37 -38.64 5.91
C ALA A 73 21.91 -38.83 5.97
N ASP A 74 22.64 -37.91 5.33
CA ASP A 74 24.10 -37.90 5.33
C ASP A 74 24.67 -37.69 6.75
N ALA A 75 24.07 -36.78 7.51
CA ALA A 75 24.47 -36.46 8.88
C ALA A 75 24.19 -37.63 9.85
N LEU A 76 23.04 -38.31 9.70
CA LEU A 76 22.69 -39.50 10.48
C LEU A 76 23.67 -40.66 10.22
N MET A 77 24.04 -40.88 8.95
CA MET A 77 25.02 -41.85 8.59
C MET A 77 26.37 -41.55 9.26
N LYS A 78 26.84 -40.32 9.18
CA LYS A 78 28.09 -39.89 9.83
C LYS A 78 27.99 -40.04 11.36
N TYR A 79 26.90 -39.66 11.97
CA TYR A 79 26.66 -39.78 13.41
C TYR A 79 26.71 -41.27 13.84
N GLY A 80 26.05 -42.16 13.08
CA GLY A 80 26.04 -43.60 13.34
C GLY A 80 27.43 -44.26 13.35
N LEU A 81 28.35 -43.78 12.51
CA LEU A 81 29.73 -44.29 12.49
C LEU A 81 30.50 -43.98 13.78
N GLU A 82 30.11 -42.96 14.54
CA GLU A 82 30.75 -42.54 15.78
C GLU A 82 30.14 -43.23 17.05
N LEU A 83 29.07 -44.00 16.89
CA LEU A 83 28.47 -44.75 18.01
C LEU A 83 29.48 -45.80 18.56
N LYS A 84 29.56 -45.91 19.88
CA LYS A 84 30.52 -46.79 20.56
C LYS A 84 30.05 -48.24 20.70
N ASP A 85 28.74 -48.43 20.92
CA ASP A 85 28.14 -49.75 21.06
C ASP A 85 27.93 -50.39 19.69
N GLU A 86 28.65 -51.44 19.38
CA GLU A 86 28.68 -52.08 18.06
C GLU A 86 27.32 -52.69 17.64
N GLN A 87 26.51 -53.17 18.61
CA GLN A 87 25.18 -53.69 18.28
C GLN A 87 24.21 -52.60 17.89
N SER A 88 24.13 -51.53 18.67
CA SER A 88 23.32 -50.32 18.39
C SER A 88 23.81 -49.64 17.11
N LYS A 89 25.13 -49.53 16.91
CA LYS A 89 25.73 -48.95 15.72
C LYS A 89 25.30 -49.69 14.44
N LYS A 90 25.41 -51.05 14.42
CA LYS A 90 24.99 -51.83 13.26
C LYS A 90 23.49 -51.66 12.96
N ALA A 91 22.65 -51.71 13.96
CA ALA A 91 21.20 -51.51 13.80
C ALA A 91 20.89 -50.13 13.27
N PHE A 92 21.51 -49.07 13.84
CA PHE A 92 21.30 -47.68 13.43
C PHE A 92 21.80 -47.43 12.00
N LEU A 93 22.99 -47.91 11.62
CA LEU A 93 23.52 -47.74 10.28
C LEU A 93 22.67 -48.46 9.23
N ASN A 94 22.16 -49.65 9.50
CA ASN A 94 21.22 -50.35 8.63
C ASN A 94 19.94 -49.56 8.39
N HIS A 95 19.45 -48.87 9.44
CA HIS A 95 18.32 -47.96 9.30
C HIS A 95 18.68 -46.73 8.46
N CYS A 96 19.83 -46.07 8.70
CA CYS A 96 20.30 -44.91 7.94
C CYS A 96 20.49 -45.18 6.45
N VAL A 97 20.93 -46.40 6.04
CA VAL A 97 21.07 -46.78 4.63
C VAL A 97 19.74 -46.58 3.87
N ARG A 98 18.60 -46.90 4.51
CA ARG A 98 17.27 -46.70 3.90
C ARG A 98 16.98 -45.25 3.59
N LEU A 99 17.37 -44.30 4.49
CA LEU A 99 17.20 -42.86 4.27
C LEU A 99 18.07 -42.32 3.13
N GLY A 100 19.09 -43.04 2.68
CA GLY A 100 19.80 -42.77 1.43
C GLY A 100 18.93 -42.84 0.18
N GLN A 101 17.77 -43.53 0.23
CA GLN A 101 16.84 -43.67 -0.89
C GLN A 101 15.78 -42.56 -0.85
N LEU A 102 15.38 -42.06 -2.03
CA LEU A 102 14.41 -40.98 -2.19
C LEU A 102 13.07 -41.26 -1.47
N ARG A 103 12.54 -42.46 -1.70
CA ARG A 103 11.23 -42.87 -1.15
C ARG A 103 11.13 -42.69 0.37
N TYR A 104 12.16 -43.08 1.11
CA TYR A 104 12.12 -42.96 2.59
C TYR A 104 12.29 -41.51 3.06
N ARG A 105 13.07 -40.69 2.33
CA ARG A 105 13.17 -39.26 2.63
C ARG A 105 11.86 -38.55 2.35
N ASP A 106 11.17 -38.84 1.25
CA ASP A 106 9.88 -38.27 0.91
C ASP A 106 8.82 -38.66 1.94
N THR A 107 8.81 -39.93 2.37
CA THR A 107 7.90 -40.41 3.43
C THR A 107 8.17 -39.65 4.74
N MET A 108 9.41 -39.55 5.18
CA MET A 108 9.83 -38.80 6.37
C MET A 108 9.36 -37.35 6.31
N ILE A 109 9.61 -36.64 5.21
CA ILE A 109 9.21 -35.23 5.03
C ILE A 109 7.69 -35.10 5.00
N LYS A 110 6.99 -36.05 4.37
CA LYS A 110 5.53 -36.05 4.31
C LYS A 110 4.91 -36.30 5.69
N ASP A 111 5.44 -37.24 6.44
CA ASP A 111 4.97 -37.56 7.79
C ASP A 111 5.26 -36.42 8.78
N ALA A 112 6.39 -35.74 8.61
CA ALA A 112 6.78 -34.61 9.46
C ALA A 112 5.89 -33.37 9.31
N ARG A 113 5.05 -33.23 8.27
CA ARG A 113 4.26 -32.01 7.98
C ARG A 113 3.42 -31.54 9.16
N GLU A 114 2.84 -32.46 9.91
CA GLU A 114 2.02 -32.14 11.09
C GLU A 114 2.78 -31.38 12.18
N CYS A 115 4.10 -31.63 12.30
CA CYS A 115 4.97 -30.96 13.26
C CYS A 115 5.33 -29.52 12.86
N PHE A 116 5.09 -29.13 11.61
CA PHE A 116 5.50 -27.86 11.03
C PHE A 116 4.33 -26.94 10.68
N PHE A 117 3.14 -27.30 11.08
CA PHE A 117 1.90 -26.58 10.77
C PHE A 117 1.98 -25.10 11.14
N PHE A 118 1.54 -24.25 10.22
CA PHE A 118 1.28 -22.83 10.45
C PHE A 118 0.19 -22.31 9.49
N SER A 119 -0.41 -21.17 9.83
CA SER A 119 -1.29 -20.40 8.95
C SER A 119 -0.49 -19.32 8.23
N GLU A 120 -0.84 -19.03 6.98
CA GLU A 120 -0.27 -17.86 6.27
C GLU A 120 -0.58 -16.53 6.98
N ASP A 121 -1.64 -16.50 7.78
CA ASP A 121 -2.02 -15.34 8.59
C ASP A 121 -1.11 -15.12 9.81
N ASP A 122 -0.24 -16.06 10.13
CA ASP A 122 0.80 -15.89 11.14
C ASP A 122 1.98 -15.08 10.62
N LEU A 123 2.14 -14.97 9.29
CA LEU A 123 3.20 -14.19 8.67
C LEU A 123 2.87 -12.70 8.68
N ASP A 124 3.88 -11.89 8.96
CA ASP A 124 3.82 -10.42 8.93
C ASP A 124 2.68 -9.83 9.80
N LYS A 125 2.26 -10.55 10.83
CA LYS A 125 1.13 -10.19 11.71
C LYS A 125 1.41 -8.93 12.52
N ASP A 126 2.65 -8.74 12.98
CA ASP A 126 3.02 -7.53 13.71
C ASP A 126 3.31 -6.38 12.73
N GLN A 127 2.37 -5.44 12.67
CA GLN A 127 2.42 -4.28 11.77
C GLN A 127 3.49 -3.26 12.13
N TYR A 128 4.13 -3.39 13.30
CA TYR A 128 5.19 -2.48 13.78
C TYR A 128 6.59 -3.08 13.71
N ILE A 129 6.72 -4.27 13.17
CA ILE A 129 8.02 -4.89 12.90
C ILE A 129 8.42 -4.58 11.46
N LEU A 130 9.55 -3.90 11.27
CA LEU A 130 10.17 -3.69 9.96
C LEU A 130 11.38 -4.61 9.82
N ASN A 131 11.30 -5.58 8.95
CA ASN A 131 12.38 -6.51 8.67
C ASN A 131 13.36 -5.89 7.67
N CYS A 132 14.53 -5.47 8.13
CA CYS A 132 15.64 -4.94 7.34
C CYS A 132 16.60 -6.05 6.89
N LYS A 133 17.55 -5.76 5.99
CA LYS A 133 18.55 -6.77 5.52
C LYS A 133 19.47 -7.31 6.61
N ASN A 134 19.70 -6.56 7.67
CA ASN A 134 20.65 -6.89 8.73
C ASN A 134 20.02 -7.15 10.10
N GLY A 135 18.70 -7.10 10.21
CA GLY A 135 17.97 -7.33 11.44
C GLY A 135 16.55 -6.80 11.37
N VAL A 136 15.90 -6.74 12.50
CA VAL A 136 14.48 -6.35 12.64
C VAL A 136 14.41 -5.09 13.49
N LEU A 137 13.71 -4.06 13.00
CA LEU A 137 13.46 -2.83 13.73
C LEU A 137 12.03 -2.85 14.30
N ASN A 138 11.91 -2.71 15.61
CA ASN A 138 10.62 -2.50 16.26
C ASN A 138 10.25 -1.02 16.18
N LEU A 139 9.24 -0.68 15.41
CA LEU A 139 8.81 0.69 15.15
C LEU A 139 8.02 1.34 16.31
N LYS A 140 7.70 0.60 17.38
CA LYS A 140 7.12 1.14 18.61
C LYS A 140 8.19 1.55 19.62
N THR A 141 9.20 0.69 19.82
CA THR A 141 10.28 0.92 20.79
C THR A 141 11.52 1.52 20.15
N PHE A 142 11.62 1.46 18.81
CA PHE A 142 12.80 1.83 18.01
C PHE A 142 14.06 1.00 18.32
N GLU A 143 13.87 -0.17 18.93
CA GLU A 143 14.95 -1.14 19.15
C GLU A 143 15.26 -1.91 17.87
N PHE A 144 16.56 -2.12 17.63
CA PHE A 144 17.03 -2.96 16.54
C PHE A 144 17.50 -4.32 17.08
N LEU A 145 16.91 -5.36 16.54
CA LEU A 145 17.05 -6.74 17.02
C LEU A 145 17.67 -7.62 15.92
N SER A 146 18.38 -8.66 16.32
CA SER A 146 18.87 -9.66 15.39
C SER A 146 17.72 -10.42 14.74
N HIS A 147 17.92 -10.89 13.51
CA HIS A 147 16.95 -11.74 12.82
C HIS A 147 16.60 -12.98 13.64
N SER A 148 15.32 -13.30 13.73
CA SER A 148 14.82 -14.53 14.33
C SER A 148 13.64 -15.08 13.53
N PRO A 149 13.53 -16.40 13.34
CA PRO A 149 12.34 -17.04 12.77
C PRO A 149 11.05 -16.72 13.52
N SER A 150 11.14 -16.41 14.82
CA SER A 150 10.00 -16.10 15.68
C SER A 150 9.26 -14.81 15.32
N PHE A 151 9.91 -13.88 14.62
CA PHE A 151 9.23 -12.68 14.11
C PHE A 151 8.24 -12.96 12.98
N MET A 152 8.26 -14.17 12.41
CA MET A 152 7.37 -14.61 11.34
C MET A 152 7.30 -13.63 10.13
N CYS A 153 8.41 -12.94 9.84
CA CYS A 153 8.48 -12.02 8.71
C CYS A 153 8.63 -12.78 7.39
N SER A 154 7.72 -12.57 6.44
CA SER A 154 7.87 -13.03 5.05
C SER A 154 8.41 -11.93 4.14
N LYS A 155 8.16 -10.67 4.49
CA LYS A 155 8.61 -9.48 3.77
C LYS A 155 9.93 -8.96 4.32
N GLN A 156 10.70 -8.28 3.46
CA GLN A 156 11.95 -7.65 3.86
C GLN A 156 12.16 -6.36 3.09
N ALA A 157 12.47 -5.28 3.82
CA ALA A 157 12.86 -4.00 3.23
C ALA A 157 14.25 -4.12 2.57
N ASN A 158 14.44 -3.42 1.47
CA ASN A 158 15.69 -3.43 0.69
C ASN A 158 16.75 -2.50 1.28
N VAL A 159 16.82 -2.38 2.59
CA VAL A 159 17.71 -1.48 3.32
C VAL A 159 18.38 -2.20 4.49
N LYS A 160 19.60 -1.82 4.82
CA LYS A 160 20.25 -2.12 6.09
C LYS A 160 19.95 -0.96 7.06
N TYR A 161 19.62 -1.27 8.28
CA TYR A 161 19.52 -0.24 9.31
C TYR A 161 20.93 0.08 9.86
N ASP A 162 21.27 1.35 9.81
CA ASP A 162 22.44 1.94 10.44
C ASP A 162 22.02 3.27 11.07
N SER A 163 22.01 3.32 12.41
CA SER A 163 21.58 4.50 13.16
C SER A 163 22.46 5.75 12.92
N ASN A 164 23.68 5.58 12.40
CA ASN A 164 24.62 6.67 12.14
C ASN A 164 24.57 7.14 10.67
N ALA A 165 23.78 6.51 9.82
CA ALA A 165 23.71 6.89 8.41
C ALA A 165 23.08 8.27 8.24
N SER A 166 23.74 9.13 7.44
CA SER A 166 23.28 10.48 7.14
C SER A 166 22.15 10.47 6.12
N ALA A 167 21.14 11.32 6.31
CA ALA A 167 20.07 11.56 5.36
C ALA A 167 20.34 12.74 4.40
N GLU A 168 21.54 13.32 4.40
CA GLU A 168 21.88 14.57 3.71
C GLU A 168 21.47 14.61 2.24
N VAL A 169 21.72 13.52 1.50
CA VAL A 169 21.37 13.46 0.06
C VAL A 169 19.85 13.51 -0.13
N TRP A 170 19.09 12.83 0.75
CA TRP A 170 17.64 12.86 0.73
C TRP A 170 17.10 14.22 1.18
N GLU A 171 17.65 14.79 2.25
CA GLU A 171 17.22 16.09 2.79
C GLU A 171 17.45 17.22 1.80
N LYS A 172 18.59 17.21 1.09
CA LYS A 172 18.86 18.16 0.01
C LYS A 172 17.80 18.02 -1.08
N TYR A 173 17.58 16.81 -1.55
CA TYR A 173 16.60 16.52 -2.59
C TYR A 173 15.17 16.96 -2.19
N ILE A 174 14.69 16.62 -1.01
CA ILE A 174 13.32 16.96 -0.59
C ILE A 174 13.16 18.47 -0.35
N ASN A 175 14.22 19.15 0.08
CA ASN A 175 14.25 20.60 0.23
C ASN A 175 14.14 21.31 -1.14
N GLU A 176 14.83 20.83 -2.16
CA GLU A 176 14.72 21.35 -3.53
C GLU A 176 13.31 21.13 -4.10
N VAL A 177 12.79 19.90 -3.99
CA VAL A 177 11.46 19.54 -4.53
C VAL A 177 10.31 20.30 -3.88
N MET A 178 10.45 20.68 -2.60
CA MET A 178 9.45 21.43 -1.84
C MET A 178 9.74 22.93 -1.74
N ASP A 179 10.67 23.45 -2.54
CA ASP A 179 11.08 24.87 -2.53
C ASP A 179 11.41 25.39 -1.12
N GLY A 180 12.02 24.54 -0.27
CA GLY A 180 12.36 24.85 1.10
C GLY A 180 11.19 24.97 2.06
N ASN A 181 9.96 24.61 1.68
CA ASN A 181 8.79 24.67 2.54
C ASN A 181 8.89 23.63 3.67
N LYS A 182 9.31 24.09 4.83
CA LYS A 182 9.55 23.22 6.01
C LYS A 182 8.29 22.51 6.51
N ALA A 183 7.11 23.14 6.38
CA ALA A 183 5.87 22.56 6.85
C ALA A 183 5.45 21.39 5.96
N LYS A 184 5.58 21.52 4.62
CA LYS A 184 5.34 20.43 3.66
C LYS A 184 6.35 19.30 3.85
N ILE A 185 7.64 19.62 4.06
CA ILE A 185 8.71 18.63 4.30
C ILE A 185 8.43 17.84 5.59
N ASP A 186 8.08 18.51 6.68
CA ASP A 186 7.75 17.87 7.96
C ASP A 186 6.52 16.96 7.84
N PHE A 187 5.49 17.40 7.12
CA PHE A 187 4.32 16.59 6.83
C PHE A 187 4.68 15.33 6.02
N LEU A 188 5.47 15.49 4.94
CA LEU A 188 5.97 14.36 4.14
C LEU A 188 6.81 13.40 4.98
N GLN A 189 7.64 13.91 5.89
CA GLN A 189 8.44 13.11 6.80
C GLN A 189 7.56 12.23 7.70
N LYS A 190 6.50 12.79 8.28
CA LYS A 190 5.55 12.08 9.13
C LYS A 190 4.79 10.99 8.37
N ILE A 191 4.27 11.29 7.17
CA ILE A 191 3.50 10.32 6.40
C ILE A 191 4.38 9.18 5.82
N LEU A 192 5.64 9.46 5.43
CA LEU A 192 6.57 8.40 5.05
C LEU A 192 7.01 7.59 6.27
N GLY A 193 7.20 8.24 7.43
CA GLY A 193 7.44 7.54 8.70
C GLY A 193 6.29 6.59 9.05
N LEU A 194 5.05 7.06 8.99
CA LEU A 194 3.86 6.22 9.19
C LEU A 194 3.82 5.06 8.17
N SER A 195 4.29 5.30 6.95
CA SER A 195 4.31 4.28 5.88
C SER A 195 5.33 3.16 6.11
N LEU A 196 6.25 3.29 7.08
CA LEU A 196 7.07 2.17 7.55
C LEU A 196 6.22 1.13 8.31
N THR A 197 5.11 1.53 8.90
CA THR A 197 4.21 0.70 9.71
C THR A 197 3.03 0.17 8.88
N GLY A 198 2.26 -0.77 9.46
CA GLY A 198 0.96 -1.16 8.94
C GLY A 198 -0.22 -0.37 9.55
N ASP A 199 0.03 0.71 10.27
CA ASP A 199 -1.01 1.54 10.87
C ASP A 199 -1.74 2.37 9.79
N THR A 200 -3.06 2.27 9.73
CA THR A 200 -3.92 2.93 8.72
C THR A 200 -4.95 3.86 9.35
N ARG A 201 -4.72 4.35 10.57
CA ARG A 201 -5.69 5.18 11.30
C ARG A 201 -6.03 6.52 10.62
N GLU A 202 -5.17 7.01 9.73
CA GLU A 202 -5.41 8.24 8.96
C GLU A 202 -6.47 8.04 7.85
N GLU A 203 -6.67 6.81 7.39
CA GLU A 203 -7.67 6.42 6.36
C GLU A 203 -7.66 7.31 5.12
N THR A 204 -6.52 7.86 4.73
CA THR A 204 -6.40 8.83 3.64
C THR A 204 -5.52 8.33 2.50
N CYS A 205 -5.82 8.83 1.29
CA CYS A 205 -5.00 8.70 0.09
C CYS A 205 -4.24 10.00 -0.14
N TYR A 206 -2.94 9.90 -0.40
CA TYR A 206 -2.06 11.04 -0.67
C TYR A 206 -1.89 11.22 -2.19
N LEU A 207 -2.43 12.30 -2.72
CA LEU A 207 -2.30 12.68 -4.13
C LEU A 207 -1.09 13.60 -4.27
N LEU A 208 0.00 13.07 -4.84
CA LEU A 208 1.20 13.84 -5.16
C LEU A 208 0.98 14.52 -6.51
N TYR A 209 0.55 15.77 -6.46
CA TYR A 209 0.13 16.51 -7.63
C TYR A 209 1.21 17.50 -8.11
N GLY A 210 1.39 17.61 -9.40
CA GLY A 210 2.17 18.67 -10.00
C GLY A 210 1.70 18.88 -11.42
N SER A 211 1.23 20.10 -11.73
CA SER A 211 0.66 20.48 -13.03
C SER A 211 1.65 20.35 -14.19
N THR A 212 2.95 20.36 -13.89
CA THR A 212 4.04 20.21 -14.85
C THR A 212 4.72 18.86 -14.73
N THR A 213 5.55 18.51 -15.70
CA THR A 213 6.49 17.39 -15.60
C THR A 213 7.79 17.82 -14.90
N ARG A 214 8.67 16.86 -14.57
CA ARG A 214 10.00 17.11 -14.00
C ARG A 214 9.98 17.87 -12.67
N ASN A 215 9.07 17.50 -11.78
CA ASN A 215 8.89 18.08 -10.46
C ASN A 215 9.28 17.13 -9.29
N GLY A 216 10.05 16.11 -9.59
CA GLY A 216 10.60 15.21 -8.58
C GLY A 216 9.67 14.09 -8.09
N LYS A 217 8.34 14.13 -8.31
CA LYS A 217 7.37 13.11 -7.80
C LYS A 217 7.81 11.66 -7.98
N SER A 218 8.18 11.30 -9.21
CA SER A 218 8.57 9.90 -9.51
C SER A 218 9.83 9.49 -8.75
N THR A 219 10.82 10.39 -8.61
CA THR A 219 12.03 10.12 -7.81
C THR A 219 11.70 9.90 -6.34
N PHE A 220 10.79 10.71 -5.78
CA PHE A 220 10.30 10.58 -4.41
C PHE A 220 9.69 9.20 -4.16
N VAL A 221 8.70 8.83 -4.95
CA VAL A 221 7.97 7.57 -4.82
C VAL A 221 8.88 6.36 -5.06
N GLU A 222 9.65 6.38 -6.16
CA GLU A 222 10.51 5.26 -6.54
C GLU A 222 11.61 4.98 -5.52
N THR A 223 12.22 6.02 -4.95
CA THR A 223 13.27 5.86 -3.93
C THR A 223 12.72 5.23 -2.65
N PHE A 224 11.59 5.74 -2.16
CA PHE A 224 10.97 5.20 -0.97
C PHE A 224 10.46 3.77 -1.18
N ALA A 225 9.79 3.51 -2.30
CA ALA A 225 9.34 2.17 -2.66
C ALA A 225 10.52 1.19 -2.81
N TYR A 226 11.64 1.63 -3.41
CA TYR A 226 12.84 0.81 -3.52
C TYR A 226 13.44 0.47 -2.15
N MET A 227 13.49 1.42 -1.22
CA MET A 227 13.93 1.20 0.15
C MET A 227 13.06 0.18 0.86
N LEU A 228 11.73 0.25 0.71
CA LEU A 228 10.79 -0.70 1.31
C LEU A 228 10.77 -2.06 0.61
N GLY A 229 11.30 -2.16 -0.62
CA GLY A 229 11.34 -3.38 -1.43
C GLY A 229 10.07 -3.58 -2.27
N ASN A 230 10.22 -3.52 -3.59
CA ASN A 230 9.12 -3.55 -4.55
C ASN A 230 8.54 -4.95 -4.84
N THR A 231 9.33 -6.02 -4.70
CA THR A 231 8.91 -7.36 -5.13
C THR A 231 8.58 -8.26 -3.95
N GLU A 232 9.47 -8.33 -2.98
CA GLU A 232 9.36 -9.20 -1.80
C GLU A 232 9.32 -8.39 -0.49
N GLY A 233 9.17 -7.09 -0.60
CA GLY A 233 9.13 -6.16 0.53
C GLY A 233 7.73 -5.63 0.82
N TYR A 234 7.72 -4.41 1.33
CA TYR A 234 6.54 -3.75 1.85
C TYR A 234 5.92 -2.74 0.88
N ALA A 235 6.51 -2.51 -0.31
CA ALA A 235 5.99 -1.59 -1.32
C ALA A 235 5.45 -2.32 -2.54
N LEU A 236 4.37 -1.80 -3.12
CA LEU A 236 3.80 -2.30 -4.36
C LEU A 236 3.38 -1.14 -5.27
N ASN A 237 3.41 -1.38 -6.58
CA ASN A 237 2.79 -0.53 -7.57
C ASN A 237 1.48 -1.17 -8.06
N MET A 238 0.44 -0.35 -8.17
CA MET A 238 -0.86 -0.70 -8.70
C MET A 238 -1.10 0.06 -10.00
N LYS A 239 -1.82 -0.55 -10.93
CA LYS A 239 -2.31 0.16 -12.11
C LYS A 239 -3.40 1.13 -11.69
N PRO A 240 -3.34 2.42 -12.08
CA PRO A 240 -4.37 3.39 -11.69
C PRO A 240 -5.77 3.00 -12.15
N GLU A 241 -5.89 2.28 -13.28
CA GLU A 241 -7.17 1.79 -13.80
C GLU A 241 -7.87 0.81 -12.84
N SER A 242 -7.13 0.20 -11.91
CA SER A 242 -7.72 -0.63 -10.85
C SER A 242 -8.54 0.20 -9.84
N LEU A 243 -8.31 1.52 -9.78
CA LEU A 243 -9.04 2.47 -8.94
C LEU A 243 -10.16 3.20 -9.69
N ALA A 244 -10.30 2.95 -11.01
CA ALA A 244 -11.29 3.61 -11.84
C ALA A 244 -12.68 2.99 -11.67
N MET A 245 -13.72 3.83 -11.76
CA MET A 245 -15.10 3.38 -11.84
C MET A 245 -15.29 2.47 -13.07
N LYS A 246 -15.82 1.27 -12.86
CA LYS A 246 -16.08 0.27 -13.90
C LYS A 246 -17.58 0.16 -14.13
N ASN A 247 -18.03 0.25 -15.39
CA ASN A 247 -19.45 0.16 -15.74
C ASN A 247 -20.04 -1.25 -15.60
N ASN A 248 -19.20 -2.30 -15.62
CA ASN A 248 -19.62 -3.70 -15.46
C ASN A 248 -18.65 -4.42 -14.53
N MET A 249 -19.05 -4.60 -13.27
CA MET A 249 -18.31 -5.44 -12.33
C MET A 249 -18.98 -6.83 -12.27
N ASP A 250 -18.30 -7.85 -12.79
CA ASP A 250 -18.62 -9.22 -12.44
C ASP A 250 -17.95 -9.53 -11.09
N SER A 251 -18.78 -9.64 -10.05
CA SER A 251 -18.32 -9.95 -8.69
C SER A 251 -17.62 -11.32 -8.56
N ARG A 252 -17.69 -12.14 -9.60
CA ARG A 252 -17.06 -13.47 -9.66
C ARG A 252 -15.65 -13.46 -10.24
N GLN A 253 -15.19 -12.34 -10.81
CA GLN A 253 -13.83 -12.26 -11.34
C GLN A 253 -12.80 -12.27 -10.22
N ALA A 254 -11.67 -12.95 -10.47
CA ALA A 254 -10.53 -12.93 -9.57
C ALA A 254 -10.01 -11.49 -9.44
N SER A 255 -9.83 -11.04 -8.21
CA SER A 255 -9.31 -9.70 -7.88
C SER A 255 -7.82 -9.76 -7.56
N GLU A 256 -7.02 -10.31 -8.49
CA GLU A 256 -5.58 -10.51 -8.29
C GLU A 256 -4.85 -9.22 -7.90
N ASP A 257 -5.26 -8.08 -8.51
CA ASP A 257 -4.71 -6.75 -8.18
C ASP A 257 -4.95 -6.38 -6.72
N ILE A 258 -6.06 -6.79 -6.12
CA ILE A 258 -6.37 -6.57 -4.71
C ILE A 258 -5.72 -7.64 -3.82
N ALA A 259 -5.72 -8.90 -4.27
CA ALA A 259 -5.18 -10.02 -3.51
C ALA A 259 -3.69 -9.86 -3.17
N ARG A 260 -2.91 -9.26 -4.08
CA ARG A 260 -1.48 -8.99 -3.89
C ARG A 260 -1.17 -7.88 -2.87
N LEU A 261 -2.17 -7.10 -2.45
CA LEU A 261 -1.99 -6.00 -1.50
C LEU A 261 -1.84 -6.48 -0.05
N LYS A 262 -2.11 -7.76 0.25
CA LYS A 262 -1.95 -8.31 1.59
C LYS A 262 -0.55 -8.05 2.14
N GLY A 263 -0.47 -7.36 3.29
CA GLY A 263 0.78 -7.01 3.97
C GLY A 263 1.64 -5.94 3.28
N CYS A 264 1.16 -5.30 2.20
CA CYS A 264 1.75 -4.10 1.64
C CYS A 264 1.58 -2.94 2.62
N ARG A 265 2.60 -2.05 2.76
CA ARG A 265 2.56 -0.85 3.62
C ARG A 265 2.59 0.45 2.84
N PHE A 266 3.18 0.42 1.66
CA PHE A 266 3.26 1.54 0.73
C PHE A 266 2.73 1.10 -0.64
N LEU A 267 1.60 1.63 -1.02
CA LEU A 267 0.97 1.37 -2.30
C LEU A 267 1.03 2.61 -3.17
N ASN A 268 1.62 2.49 -4.36
CA ASN A 268 1.67 3.59 -5.32
C ASN A 268 0.84 3.27 -6.56
N ALA A 269 0.05 4.24 -7.01
CA ALA A 269 -0.57 4.25 -8.33
C ALA A 269 -0.05 5.47 -9.09
N ALA A 270 0.59 5.24 -10.24
CA ALA A 270 1.24 6.33 -10.98
C ALA A 270 0.49 6.66 -12.26
N GLU A 271 0.39 7.95 -12.54
CA GLU A 271 -0.08 8.50 -13.81
C GLU A 271 -1.49 8.02 -14.22
N PRO A 272 -2.52 8.24 -13.39
CA PRO A 272 -3.89 7.96 -13.80
C PRO A 272 -4.21 8.66 -15.11
N PRO A 273 -4.95 8.00 -16.02
CA PRO A 273 -5.35 8.59 -17.28
C PRO A 273 -6.10 9.91 -17.08
N LYS A 274 -5.88 10.86 -17.97
CA LYS A 274 -6.60 12.13 -17.98
C LYS A 274 -8.12 11.85 -18.02
N ARG A 275 -8.89 12.52 -17.15
CA ARG A 275 -10.34 12.33 -16.98
C ARG A 275 -10.76 10.97 -16.36
N MET A 276 -9.85 10.26 -15.73
CA MET A 276 -10.22 9.07 -14.95
C MET A 276 -11.19 9.48 -13.81
N VAL A 277 -12.26 8.72 -13.64
CA VAL A 277 -13.19 8.85 -12.52
C VAL A 277 -12.84 7.80 -11.48
N PHE A 278 -12.61 8.21 -10.24
CA PHE A 278 -12.36 7.27 -9.15
C PHE A 278 -13.63 6.50 -8.75
N ASP A 279 -13.48 5.22 -8.49
CA ASP A 279 -14.48 4.43 -7.77
C ASP A 279 -14.40 4.77 -6.27
N ALA A 280 -15.31 5.65 -5.84
CA ALA A 280 -15.34 6.12 -4.46
C ALA A 280 -15.64 5.01 -3.45
N ALA A 281 -16.46 4.02 -3.82
CA ALA A 281 -16.77 2.89 -2.96
C ALA A 281 -15.54 2.00 -2.74
N LEU A 282 -14.81 1.71 -3.83
CA LEU A 282 -13.55 0.96 -3.76
C LEU A 282 -12.50 1.72 -2.94
N LEU A 283 -12.34 3.03 -3.16
CA LEU A 283 -11.39 3.84 -2.37
C LEU A 283 -11.73 3.82 -0.88
N LYS A 284 -13.00 3.99 -0.51
CA LYS A 284 -13.45 3.90 0.88
C LYS A 284 -13.11 2.54 1.49
N THR A 285 -13.30 1.47 0.73
CA THR A 285 -12.97 0.10 1.15
C THR A 285 -11.47 -0.10 1.32
N LEU A 286 -10.66 0.38 0.36
CA LEU A 286 -9.20 0.23 0.40
C LEU A 286 -8.53 1.06 1.49
N LEU A 287 -9.06 2.24 1.80
CA LEU A 287 -8.54 3.15 2.80
C LEU A 287 -9.11 2.86 4.20
N GLY A 288 -10.23 2.14 4.27
CA GLY A 288 -10.87 1.76 5.52
C GLY A 288 -10.08 0.72 6.30
N ARG A 289 -10.56 0.42 7.50
CA ARG A 289 -9.96 -0.56 8.42
C ARG A 289 -10.73 -1.88 8.46
N ASP A 290 -11.71 -2.03 7.56
CA ASP A 290 -12.51 -3.24 7.43
C ASP A 290 -11.76 -4.29 6.60
N SER A 291 -12.15 -5.56 6.80
CA SER A 291 -11.57 -6.65 6.01
C SER A 291 -12.10 -6.63 4.59
N ILE A 292 -11.21 -6.84 3.63
CA ILE A 292 -11.51 -6.94 2.21
C ILE A 292 -11.45 -8.39 1.78
N THR A 293 -12.47 -8.85 1.05
CA THR A 293 -12.45 -10.15 0.39
C THR A 293 -11.75 -10.05 -0.95
N ALA A 294 -10.78 -10.91 -1.18
CA ALA A 294 -10.03 -11.00 -2.42
C ALA A 294 -9.82 -12.46 -2.84
N ARG A 295 -9.57 -12.68 -4.13
CA ARG A 295 -9.34 -14.01 -4.68
C ARG A 295 -8.17 -14.01 -5.65
N ARG A 296 -7.20 -14.90 -5.39
CA ARG A 296 -6.14 -15.20 -6.35
C ARG A 296 -6.69 -16.14 -7.45
N LEU A 297 -6.08 -16.08 -8.62
CA LEU A 297 -6.47 -16.94 -9.73
C LEU A 297 -6.35 -18.43 -9.33
N TYR A 298 -7.41 -19.20 -9.58
CA TYR A 298 -7.52 -20.63 -9.23
C TYR A 298 -7.43 -20.96 -7.72
N GLN A 299 -7.63 -19.99 -6.83
CA GLN A 299 -7.65 -20.20 -5.39
C GLN A 299 -9.01 -19.81 -4.78
N SER A 300 -9.23 -20.23 -3.54
CA SER A 300 -10.39 -19.81 -2.74
C SER A 300 -10.28 -18.35 -2.35
N ASP A 301 -11.43 -17.75 -2.05
CA ASP A 301 -11.48 -16.41 -1.49
C ASP A 301 -10.80 -16.37 -0.12
N PHE A 302 -10.14 -15.27 0.19
CA PHE A 302 -9.59 -14.98 1.49
C PHE A 302 -9.87 -13.53 1.88
N GLN A 303 -9.76 -13.24 3.16
CA GLN A 303 -9.97 -11.89 3.69
C GLN A 303 -8.69 -11.36 4.31
N PHE A 304 -8.48 -10.06 4.19
CA PHE A 304 -7.39 -9.36 4.87
C PHE A 304 -7.79 -7.91 5.16
N VAL A 305 -7.17 -7.34 6.19
CA VAL A 305 -7.31 -5.90 6.49
C VAL A 305 -6.18 -5.16 5.77
N PRO A 306 -6.48 -4.11 5.01
CA PRO A 306 -5.44 -3.26 4.41
C PRO A 306 -4.54 -2.63 5.47
N VAL A 307 -3.23 -2.64 5.21
CA VAL A 307 -2.23 -2.03 6.10
C VAL A 307 -1.34 -1.02 5.36
N PHE A 308 -1.74 -0.65 4.15
CA PHE A 308 -0.97 0.27 3.29
C PHE A 308 -1.48 1.70 3.41
N LYS A 309 -0.60 2.63 3.09
CA LYS A 309 -0.92 4.02 2.73
C LYS A 309 -0.86 4.11 1.22
N LEU A 310 -1.95 4.65 0.63
CA LEU A 310 -2.08 4.81 -0.82
C LEU A 310 -1.54 6.17 -1.24
N PHE A 311 -0.59 6.14 -2.18
CA PHE A 311 -0.04 7.33 -2.83
C PHE A 311 -0.39 7.29 -4.31
N ILE A 312 -0.85 8.41 -4.84
CA ILE A 312 -1.16 8.57 -6.26
C ILE A 312 -0.30 9.70 -6.80
N ASN A 313 0.61 9.34 -7.70
CA ASN A 313 1.49 10.29 -8.36
C ASN A 313 0.86 10.72 -9.69
N THR A 314 0.53 12.00 -9.83
CA THR A 314 -0.24 12.48 -10.99
C THR A 314 0.12 13.90 -11.43
N ASN A 315 -0.07 14.17 -12.74
CA ASN A 315 -0.11 15.52 -13.30
C ASN A 315 -1.54 16.00 -13.57
N TYR A 316 -2.52 15.12 -13.43
CA TYR A 316 -3.94 15.44 -13.62
C TYR A 316 -4.73 14.82 -12.48
N LEU A 317 -5.38 15.65 -11.68
CA LEU A 317 -6.24 15.16 -10.60
C LEU A 317 -7.44 14.41 -11.21
N PRO A 318 -7.73 13.19 -10.76
CA PRO A 318 -8.87 12.41 -11.23
C PRO A 318 -10.20 13.07 -10.87
N LEU A 319 -11.27 12.72 -11.59
CA LEU A 319 -12.60 13.24 -11.28
C LEU A 319 -13.19 12.50 -10.08
N ILE A 320 -13.71 13.28 -9.12
CA ILE A 320 -14.41 12.77 -7.94
C ILE A 320 -15.91 13.07 -8.09
N GLN A 321 -16.72 12.01 -8.12
CA GLN A 321 -18.18 12.16 -8.18
C GLN A 321 -18.83 12.14 -6.79
N ASP A 322 -18.19 11.52 -5.81
CA ASP A 322 -18.68 11.44 -4.42
C ASP A 322 -17.90 12.39 -3.52
N SER A 323 -18.51 13.54 -3.23
CA SER A 323 -17.93 14.58 -2.39
C SER A 323 -17.63 14.13 -0.95
N THR A 324 -18.20 13.01 -0.50
CA THR A 324 -17.94 12.47 0.83
C THR A 324 -16.50 11.97 1.01
N LEU A 325 -15.76 11.74 -0.07
CA LEU A 325 -14.31 11.45 0.02
C LEU A 325 -13.52 12.64 0.58
N PHE A 326 -13.93 13.86 0.24
CA PHE A 326 -13.32 15.08 0.80
C PHE A 326 -13.77 15.32 2.24
N SER A 327 -15.09 15.36 2.48
CA SER A 327 -15.64 15.65 3.80
C SER A 327 -15.25 14.63 4.87
N SER A 328 -14.90 13.39 4.48
CA SER A 328 -14.38 12.37 5.38
C SER A 328 -12.86 12.38 5.54
N GLY A 329 -12.14 13.33 4.93
CA GLY A 329 -10.67 13.43 5.01
C GLY A 329 -9.92 12.31 4.28
N ARG A 330 -10.58 11.61 3.35
CA ARG A 330 -9.97 10.45 2.66
C ARG A 330 -9.05 10.83 1.50
N LEU A 331 -8.96 12.10 1.18
CA LEU A 331 -8.09 12.64 0.13
C LEU A 331 -7.24 13.76 0.70
N THR A 332 -5.95 13.74 0.40
CA THR A 332 -5.01 14.80 0.76
C THR A 332 -4.13 15.10 -0.46
N VAL A 333 -4.19 16.34 -0.95
CA VAL A 333 -3.37 16.77 -2.09
C VAL A 333 -2.09 17.41 -1.59
N ILE A 334 -0.96 16.92 -2.10
CA ILE A 334 0.36 17.48 -1.80
C ILE A 334 0.95 17.99 -3.12
N SER A 335 1.05 19.31 -3.25
CA SER A 335 1.56 19.93 -4.47
C SER A 335 3.08 19.83 -4.55
N PHE A 336 3.57 19.48 -5.76
CA PHE A 336 4.96 19.44 -6.17
C PHE A 336 5.15 20.53 -7.24
N ASP A 337 5.35 21.75 -6.78
CA ASP A 337 5.27 22.95 -7.61
C ASP A 337 6.59 23.26 -8.33
N HIS A 338 7.71 22.80 -7.77
CA HIS A 338 9.04 22.99 -8.35
C HIS A 338 9.16 22.31 -9.72
N HIS A 339 9.62 23.03 -10.72
CA HIS A 339 9.93 22.51 -12.06
C HIS A 339 11.43 22.56 -12.31
N PHE A 340 12.08 21.40 -12.38
CA PHE A 340 13.50 21.32 -12.69
C PHE A 340 13.76 21.61 -14.17
N SER A 341 14.40 22.72 -14.47
CA SER A 341 14.92 23.05 -15.81
C SER A 341 15.94 22.01 -16.28
N ILE A 342 16.28 22.01 -17.56
CA ILE A 342 17.26 21.06 -18.12
C ILE A 342 18.62 21.16 -17.41
N GLN A 343 19.02 22.37 -17.01
CA GLN A 343 20.29 22.65 -16.33
C GLN A 343 20.30 22.15 -14.87
N GLU A 344 19.16 22.15 -14.21
CA GLU A 344 19.01 21.71 -12.81
C GLU A 344 18.86 20.18 -12.68
N GLN A 345 18.59 19.49 -13.79
CA GLN A 345 18.37 18.04 -13.75
C GLN A 345 19.66 17.27 -13.49
N ASP A 346 19.69 16.61 -12.36
CA ASP A 346 20.74 15.65 -12.02
C ASP A 346 20.35 14.23 -12.42
N LYS A 347 20.89 13.77 -13.55
CA LYS A 347 20.64 12.44 -14.11
C LYS A 347 21.13 11.30 -13.22
N GLY A 348 22.13 11.56 -12.35
CA GLY A 348 22.70 10.58 -11.42
C GLY A 348 21.98 10.52 -10.06
N LEU A 349 21.04 11.41 -9.78
CA LEU A 349 20.40 11.53 -8.47
C LEU A 349 19.67 10.25 -8.04
N LYS A 350 18.90 9.63 -8.93
CA LYS A 350 18.17 8.38 -8.63
C LYS A 350 19.10 7.24 -8.23
N ASP A 351 20.26 7.14 -8.87
CA ASP A 351 21.23 6.09 -8.57
C ASP A 351 21.94 6.38 -7.24
N ARG A 352 22.26 7.65 -6.97
CA ARG A 352 22.84 8.05 -5.66
C ARG A 352 21.86 7.81 -4.52
N LEU A 353 20.59 8.19 -4.65
CA LEU A 353 19.56 7.96 -3.64
C LEU A 353 19.37 6.47 -3.32
N LYS A 354 19.63 5.58 -4.28
CA LYS A 354 19.53 4.12 -4.11
C LYS A 354 20.80 3.45 -3.59
N GLN A 355 21.88 4.19 -3.33
CA GLN A 355 23.05 3.63 -2.69
C GLN A 355 22.74 3.18 -1.26
N PRO A 356 23.34 2.08 -0.78
CA PRO A 356 23.00 1.49 0.52
C PRO A 356 23.05 2.46 1.70
N GLU A 357 24.06 3.32 1.75
CA GLU A 357 24.25 4.36 2.79
C GLU A 357 23.13 5.40 2.76
N ASN A 358 22.72 5.86 1.56
CA ASN A 358 21.67 6.86 1.40
C ASN A 358 20.27 6.26 1.70
N LEU A 359 20.06 4.98 1.40
CA LEU A 359 18.84 4.29 1.82
C LEU A 359 18.76 4.15 3.34
N SER A 360 19.89 3.87 4.02
CA SER A 360 19.93 3.83 5.48
C SER A 360 19.64 5.21 6.08
N GLY A 361 20.18 6.29 5.48
CA GLY A 361 19.88 7.67 5.85
C GLY A 361 18.39 8.02 5.65
N LEU A 362 17.80 7.63 4.50
CA LEU A 362 16.37 7.82 4.26
C LEU A 362 15.52 7.08 5.30
N LEU A 363 15.91 5.85 5.68
CA LEU A 363 15.22 5.12 6.73
C LEU A 363 15.27 5.88 8.07
N ASN A 364 16.44 6.42 8.45
CA ASN A 364 16.57 7.23 9.65
C ASN A 364 15.69 8.49 9.61
N TRP A 365 15.66 9.16 8.48
CA TRP A 365 14.78 10.33 8.26
C TRP A 365 13.30 9.96 8.43
N CYS A 366 12.87 8.81 7.91
CA CYS A 366 11.50 8.31 8.09
C CYS A 366 11.22 7.90 9.54
N ILE A 367 12.20 7.33 10.27
CA ILE A 367 12.06 6.99 11.69
C ILE A 367 11.82 8.25 12.52
N GLU A 368 12.57 9.30 12.26
CA GLU A 368 12.33 10.59 12.93
C GLU A 368 10.95 11.16 12.61
N GLY A 369 10.48 11.01 11.36
CA GLY A 369 9.11 11.35 10.97
C GLY A 369 8.07 10.53 11.73
N LEU A 370 8.30 9.23 11.93
CA LEU A 370 7.41 8.38 12.71
C LEU A 370 7.35 8.78 14.19
N LYS A 371 8.48 9.15 14.77
CA LYS A 371 8.55 9.69 16.16
C LYS A 371 7.73 10.97 16.30
N LYS A 372 7.85 11.89 15.34
CA LYS A 372 7.04 13.11 15.27
C LYS A 372 5.56 12.77 15.13
N TYR A 373 5.22 11.84 14.24
CA TYR A 373 3.85 11.38 14.05
C TYR A 373 3.22 10.83 15.34
N TYR A 374 3.94 10.01 16.08
CA TYR A 374 3.45 9.48 17.37
C TYR A 374 3.18 10.57 18.40
N LYS A 375 3.85 11.69 18.30
CA LYS A 375 3.77 12.79 19.25
C LYS A 375 2.62 13.75 18.93
N GLU A 376 2.41 14.05 17.66
CA GLU A 376 1.55 15.13 17.20
C GLU A 376 0.62 14.80 16.02
N GLY A 377 0.66 13.55 15.51
CA GLY A 377 -0.13 13.13 14.35
C GLY A 377 0.37 13.71 13.02
N ALA A 378 -0.35 13.37 11.93
CA ALA A 378 -0.09 13.90 10.59
C ALA A 378 -1.04 15.07 10.28
N ILE A 379 -0.90 16.17 10.99
CA ILE A 379 -1.70 17.37 10.74
C ILE A 379 -1.22 18.03 9.44
N ALA A 380 -2.11 18.13 8.45
CA ALA A 380 -1.82 18.77 7.18
C ALA A 380 -1.54 20.27 7.37
N PRO A 381 -0.43 20.81 6.85
CA PRO A 381 -0.15 22.25 6.89
C PRO A 381 -1.12 23.04 6.00
N PRO A 382 -1.20 24.38 6.16
CA PRO A 382 -2.14 25.21 5.40
C PRO A 382 -2.09 24.96 3.89
N GLU A 383 -0.91 24.91 3.30
CA GLU A 383 -0.71 24.75 1.84
C GLU A 383 -1.25 23.39 1.33
N VAL A 384 -1.17 22.35 2.14
CA VAL A 384 -1.72 21.03 1.81
C VAL A 384 -3.25 21.02 1.95
N ARG A 385 -3.79 21.74 2.94
CA ARG A 385 -5.24 21.92 3.09
C ARG A 385 -5.81 22.73 1.94
N GLU A 386 -5.22 23.88 1.64
CA GLU A 386 -5.64 24.75 0.52
C GLU A 386 -5.64 24.00 -0.81
N ALA A 387 -4.59 23.21 -1.11
CA ALA A 387 -4.54 22.40 -2.32
C ALA A 387 -5.64 21.31 -2.35
N THR A 388 -6.00 20.76 -1.19
CA THR A 388 -7.07 19.77 -1.06
C THR A 388 -8.45 20.41 -1.22
N ASP A 389 -8.65 21.57 -0.60
CA ASP A 389 -9.90 22.37 -0.68
C ASP A 389 -10.13 22.85 -2.12
N GLN A 390 -9.07 23.33 -2.80
CA GLN A 390 -9.14 23.70 -4.22
C GLN A 390 -9.55 22.52 -5.10
N TYR A 391 -8.97 21.33 -4.86
CA TYR A 391 -9.37 20.13 -5.60
C TYR A 391 -10.83 19.74 -5.34
N GLN A 392 -11.31 19.91 -4.11
CA GLN A 392 -12.73 19.71 -3.78
C GLN A 392 -13.62 20.69 -4.55
N GLU A 393 -13.25 21.98 -4.59
CA GLU A 393 -13.98 23.00 -5.35
C GLU A 393 -13.98 22.70 -6.84
N ASP A 394 -12.83 22.33 -7.43
CA ASP A 394 -12.71 21.98 -8.84
C ASP A 394 -13.51 20.73 -9.21
N SER A 395 -13.67 19.79 -8.26
CA SER A 395 -14.43 18.55 -8.43
C SER A 395 -15.95 18.76 -8.28
N ASP A 396 -16.38 19.87 -7.67
CA ASP A 396 -17.81 20.22 -7.51
C ASP A 396 -18.42 20.73 -8.81
N LYS A 397 -18.68 19.82 -9.72
CA LYS A 397 -19.22 20.11 -11.05
C LYS A 397 -20.51 20.94 -11.00
N ILE A 398 -21.41 20.65 -10.07
CA ILE A 398 -22.67 21.39 -9.93
C ILE A 398 -22.42 22.76 -9.30
N GLY A 399 -21.50 22.86 -8.36
CA GLY A 399 -21.07 24.16 -7.80
C GLY A 399 -20.42 25.04 -8.87
N ASN A 400 -19.58 24.47 -9.74
CA ASN A 400 -18.99 25.21 -10.86
C ASN A 400 -20.05 25.71 -11.83
N PHE A 401 -21.01 24.86 -12.20
CA PHE A 401 -22.17 25.28 -13.00
C PHE A 401 -22.93 26.43 -12.35
N ILE A 402 -23.17 26.35 -11.04
CA ILE A 402 -23.87 27.43 -10.31
C ILE A 402 -23.08 28.73 -10.39
N ARG A 403 -21.77 28.69 -10.16
CA ARG A 403 -20.89 29.89 -10.21
C ARG A 403 -20.80 30.50 -11.61
N GLU A 404 -20.77 29.69 -12.66
CA GLU A 404 -20.55 30.13 -14.03
C GLU A 404 -21.85 30.49 -14.77
N CYS A 405 -22.93 29.77 -14.50
CA CYS A 405 -24.17 29.86 -15.28
C CYS A 405 -25.36 30.49 -14.52
N LEU A 406 -25.27 30.62 -13.20
CA LEU A 406 -26.34 31.25 -12.39
C LEU A 406 -25.85 32.54 -11.73
N ILE A 407 -26.66 33.59 -11.82
CA ILE A 407 -26.40 34.85 -11.16
C ILE A 407 -27.33 34.98 -9.94
N ALA A 408 -26.76 35.29 -8.78
CA ALA A 408 -27.53 35.52 -7.57
C ALA A 408 -28.34 36.85 -7.71
N LEU A 409 -29.64 36.74 -7.81
CA LEU A 409 -30.57 37.87 -7.94
C LEU A 409 -31.73 37.69 -6.94
N PRO A 410 -31.68 38.38 -5.78
CA PRO A 410 -32.76 38.33 -4.79
C PRO A 410 -34.11 38.63 -5.42
N GLY A 411 -35.13 37.80 -5.17
CA GLY A 411 -36.46 37.94 -5.72
C GLY A 411 -36.70 37.28 -7.09
N LYS A 412 -35.65 36.82 -7.79
CA LYS A 412 -35.76 35.97 -8.99
C LYS A 412 -35.77 34.50 -8.63
N ASN A 413 -36.38 33.69 -9.48
CA ASN A 413 -36.41 32.26 -9.34
C ASN A 413 -36.22 31.62 -10.71
N VAL A 414 -35.49 30.52 -10.77
CA VAL A 414 -35.31 29.69 -11.97
C VAL A 414 -35.97 28.33 -11.74
N SER A 415 -36.68 27.79 -12.73
CA SER A 415 -37.20 26.45 -12.62
C SER A 415 -36.01 25.45 -12.62
N ALA A 416 -36.05 24.45 -11.75
CA ALA A 416 -35.00 23.43 -11.72
C ALA A 416 -34.90 22.64 -13.04
N LYS A 417 -35.99 22.62 -13.85
CA LYS A 417 -36.01 22.04 -15.18
C LYS A 417 -35.17 22.85 -16.17
N ASP A 418 -35.32 24.18 -16.16
CA ASP A 418 -34.56 25.06 -17.07
C ASP A 418 -33.10 25.13 -16.67
N ALA A 419 -32.82 25.20 -15.36
CA ALA A 419 -31.47 25.08 -14.84
C ALA A 419 -30.81 23.74 -15.23
N TYR A 420 -31.54 22.62 -15.25
CA TYR A 420 -31.01 21.34 -15.70
C TYR A 420 -30.71 21.31 -17.20
N LEU A 421 -31.50 21.98 -18.01
CA LEU A 421 -31.21 22.09 -19.45
C LEU A 421 -29.93 22.88 -19.68
N GLU A 422 -29.78 24.02 -18.99
CA GLU A 422 -28.54 24.80 -19.08
C GLU A 422 -27.32 24.06 -18.52
N TYR A 423 -27.50 23.32 -17.41
CA TYR A 423 -26.47 22.43 -16.86
C TYR A 423 -26.05 21.35 -17.88
N SER A 424 -27.01 20.76 -18.59
CA SER A 424 -26.70 19.75 -19.59
C SER A 424 -25.91 20.31 -20.77
N LYS A 425 -26.23 21.55 -21.19
CA LYS A 425 -25.49 22.28 -22.21
C LYS A 425 -24.09 22.63 -21.72
N TRP A 426 -23.98 23.22 -20.55
CA TRP A 426 -22.69 23.55 -19.92
C TRP A 426 -21.79 22.30 -19.79
N CYS A 427 -22.34 21.15 -19.37
CA CYS A 427 -21.60 19.88 -19.33
C CYS A 427 -21.08 19.49 -20.71
N SER A 428 -21.91 19.59 -21.77
CA SER A 428 -21.50 19.29 -23.15
C SER A 428 -20.39 20.18 -23.62
N ASP A 429 -20.51 21.51 -23.39
CA ASP A 429 -19.53 22.50 -23.83
C ASP A 429 -18.18 22.33 -23.11
N ASN A 430 -18.19 21.89 -21.85
CA ASN A 430 -16.98 21.61 -21.05
C ASN A 430 -16.51 20.16 -21.14
N GLY A 431 -17.18 19.30 -21.93
CA GLY A 431 -16.80 17.89 -22.08
C GLY A 431 -17.00 17.04 -20.84
N PHE A 432 -17.95 17.39 -19.98
CA PHE A 432 -18.36 16.61 -18.81
C PHE A 432 -19.52 15.67 -19.14
N GLY A 433 -19.60 14.53 -18.47
CA GLY A 433 -20.81 13.73 -18.43
C GLY A 433 -21.90 14.45 -17.61
N THR A 434 -23.16 14.45 -18.09
CA THR A 434 -24.29 15.07 -17.41
C THR A 434 -24.82 14.14 -16.31
N GLU A 435 -24.98 14.65 -15.08
CA GLU A 435 -25.71 13.94 -14.02
C GLU A 435 -27.18 13.75 -14.41
N ASN A 436 -27.80 12.67 -13.92
CA ASN A 436 -29.25 12.54 -14.07
C ASN A 436 -30.00 13.59 -13.25
N LYS A 437 -31.26 13.88 -13.62
CA LYS A 437 -32.08 14.91 -12.96
C LYS A 437 -32.22 14.70 -11.45
N THR A 438 -32.32 13.45 -11.01
CA THR A 438 -32.50 13.11 -9.60
C THR A 438 -31.26 13.50 -8.79
N ASN A 439 -30.07 13.16 -9.28
CA ASN A 439 -28.81 13.54 -8.66
C ASN A 439 -28.61 15.07 -8.67
N PHE A 440 -28.83 15.72 -9.81
CA PHE A 440 -28.75 17.18 -9.93
C PHE A 440 -29.65 17.89 -8.92
N PHE A 441 -30.92 17.47 -8.78
CA PHE A 441 -31.84 18.07 -7.80
C PHE A 441 -31.45 17.77 -6.35
N SER A 442 -30.94 16.57 -6.08
CA SER A 442 -30.42 16.21 -4.76
C SER A 442 -29.26 17.10 -4.34
N GLU A 443 -28.33 17.35 -5.24
CA GLU A 443 -27.18 18.24 -5.00
C GLU A 443 -27.62 19.70 -4.78
N LEU A 444 -28.52 20.22 -5.60
CA LEU A 444 -29.07 21.58 -5.39
C LEU A 444 -29.78 21.70 -4.05
N LYS A 445 -30.48 20.62 -3.62
CA LYS A 445 -31.11 20.56 -2.30
C LYS A 445 -30.09 20.54 -1.17
N GLY A 446 -29.02 19.73 -1.34
CA GLY A 446 -27.89 19.68 -0.40
C GLY A 446 -27.20 21.03 -0.24
N LYS A 447 -27.08 21.79 -1.32
CA LYS A 447 -26.55 23.16 -1.32
C LYS A 447 -27.55 24.24 -0.79
N GLY A 448 -28.78 23.85 -0.41
CA GLY A 448 -29.79 24.72 0.18
C GLY A 448 -30.47 25.71 -0.77
N ILE A 449 -30.26 25.58 -2.09
CA ILE A 449 -30.80 26.53 -3.09
C ILE A 449 -32.06 26.02 -3.78
N LEU A 450 -32.39 24.72 -3.68
CA LEU A 450 -33.61 24.13 -4.24
C LEU A 450 -34.80 24.25 -3.27
N ALA A 451 -35.86 24.89 -3.67
CA ALA A 451 -37.12 24.96 -2.94
C ALA A 451 -38.21 24.10 -3.60
N PRO A 452 -39.14 23.51 -2.82
CA PRO A 452 -40.23 22.69 -3.35
C PRO A 452 -41.14 23.42 -4.37
N SER A 453 -41.31 24.73 -4.19
CA SER A 453 -42.07 25.58 -5.09
C SER A 453 -41.68 27.06 -4.97
N GLY A 454 -41.97 27.83 -6.00
CA GLY A 454 -41.79 29.27 -6.05
C GLY A 454 -42.57 29.90 -7.19
N THR A 455 -42.61 31.24 -7.24
CA THR A 455 -43.30 31.98 -8.29
C THR A 455 -42.33 32.36 -9.40
N ILE A 456 -42.65 32.06 -10.66
CA ILE A 456 -41.93 32.49 -11.86
C ILE A 456 -42.95 33.11 -12.78
N SER A 457 -42.77 34.38 -13.17
CA SER A 457 -43.69 35.11 -14.06
C SER A 457 -45.17 35.04 -13.61
N GLY A 458 -45.43 35.17 -12.30
CA GLY A 458 -46.79 35.13 -11.72
C GLY A 458 -47.40 33.72 -11.59
N ARG A 459 -46.71 32.66 -11.95
CA ARG A 459 -47.19 31.26 -11.86
C ARG A 459 -46.41 30.47 -10.82
N THR A 460 -47.09 29.63 -10.06
CA THR A 460 -46.43 28.69 -9.11
C THR A 460 -45.82 27.56 -9.87
N VAL A 461 -44.54 27.36 -9.68
CA VAL A 461 -43.72 26.29 -10.30
C VAL A 461 -43.16 25.40 -9.20
N ARG A 462 -43.13 24.08 -9.40
CA ARG A 462 -42.50 23.11 -8.50
C ARG A 462 -41.01 23.04 -8.77
N ASN A 463 -40.21 22.76 -7.75
CA ASN A 463 -38.76 22.65 -7.77
C ASN A 463 -38.10 23.88 -8.43
N VAL A 464 -37.87 24.89 -7.64
CA VAL A 464 -37.29 26.18 -8.09
C VAL A 464 -35.97 26.44 -7.35
N ILE A 465 -35.02 27.03 -8.07
CA ILE A 465 -33.81 27.62 -7.51
C ILE A 465 -34.16 29.03 -7.14
N LYS A 466 -34.21 29.35 -5.82
CA LYS A 466 -34.60 30.65 -5.30
C LYS A 466 -33.42 31.61 -5.27
N GLY A 467 -33.71 32.86 -5.67
CA GLY A 467 -32.72 33.95 -5.59
C GLY A 467 -31.68 33.91 -6.71
N TYR A 468 -31.94 33.19 -7.79
CA TYR A 468 -31.06 33.10 -8.92
C TYR A 468 -31.76 33.31 -10.26
N ALA A 469 -30.97 33.71 -11.27
CA ALA A 469 -31.33 33.75 -12.69
C ALA A 469 -30.28 33.04 -13.51
N ILE A 470 -30.62 32.56 -14.73
CA ILE A 470 -29.66 32.01 -15.67
C ILE A 470 -28.87 33.16 -16.30
N ALA A 471 -27.55 33.14 -16.28
CA ALA A 471 -26.69 34.20 -16.80
C ALA A 471 -26.94 34.53 -18.27
N ALA A 472 -27.27 33.54 -19.08
CA ALA A 472 -27.58 33.69 -20.52
C ALA A 472 -28.89 34.43 -20.78
N ASP A 473 -29.84 34.42 -19.84
CA ASP A 473 -31.16 35.05 -19.99
C ASP A 473 -31.16 36.53 -19.56
N GLU A 474 -30.20 36.92 -18.72
CA GLU A 474 -30.05 38.31 -18.32
C GLU A 474 -29.13 39.03 -19.29
N LYS A 475 -29.69 39.88 -20.15
CA LYS A 475 -28.86 40.76 -20.99
C LYS A 475 -27.98 41.59 -20.08
N PHE A 476 -26.65 41.50 -20.29
CA PHE A 476 -25.66 42.29 -19.61
C PHE A 476 -26.07 43.77 -19.69
N ILE A 477 -26.62 44.35 -18.63
CA ILE A 477 -26.68 45.77 -18.43
C ILE A 477 -25.29 46.13 -17.89
N PRO A 478 -24.40 46.77 -18.67
CA PRO A 478 -23.13 47.21 -18.12
C PRO A 478 -23.45 48.15 -16.99
N VAL A 479 -22.98 47.84 -15.78
CA VAL A 479 -22.94 48.81 -14.67
C VAL A 479 -22.04 49.89 -15.19
N ASN A 480 -22.62 51.07 -15.48
CA ASN A 480 -21.85 52.28 -15.76
C ASN A 480 -21.03 52.55 -14.50
N GLU A 481 -19.77 52.18 -14.49
CA GLU A 481 -18.79 52.75 -13.59
C GLU A 481 -18.79 54.26 -13.90
N PRO A 482 -18.92 55.14 -12.92
CA PRO A 482 -18.79 56.56 -13.16
C PRO A 482 -17.37 56.82 -13.73
N ASP A 483 -17.36 57.56 -14.84
CA ASP A 483 -16.11 57.96 -15.50
C ASP A 483 -15.22 58.67 -14.46
N PRO A 484 -13.99 58.18 -14.19
CA PRO A 484 -13.10 58.75 -13.21
C PRO A 484 -12.60 60.16 -13.59
N PHE A 485 -13.07 60.72 -14.72
CA PHE A 485 -12.64 62.02 -15.27
C PHE A 485 -13.78 63.05 -15.39
N THR A 486 -14.95 62.83 -14.76
CA THR A 486 -15.97 63.87 -14.63
C THR A 486 -16.16 64.33 -13.19
#